data_a5b8e97948d7d3a3655abbfd77bb3e1a
#
_entry.id   a5b8e97948d7d3a3655abbfd77bb3e1a
#
_cell.length_a   1.000
_cell.length_b   1.000
_cell.length_c   1.000
_cell.angle_alpha   90.00
_cell.angle_beta   90.00
_cell.angle_gamma   90.00
#
_symmetry.space_group_name_H-M   'P 1'
#
loop_
_entity.id
_entity.type
_entity.pdbx_description
1 polymer ?
#
loop_
_entity_poly.entity_id
_entity_poly.type
_entity_poly.pdbx_seq_one_letter_code
_entity_poly.pdbx_strand_id
1 'polypeptide(L)'
;KGISADFNGVISKSAVQQGAAATQGMELFTLQNTDKVSVDINVSKYDYDKVKEGQNADITIGDKKYTGKVTKISHIATTNEKGSTLISATVGIDKPDKDIFLGVDAKVKIYAEKAEDVVTLPAGVVNIGKDGSFCYVLKDGVITKQDITTGISSEDSVEITDGIKAGLSLIHI
;
A
#
# COMPACT_ATOMS: atom_id res chain seq x y z
N LYS A 1 45.35 -11.23 1.35
CA LYS A 1 43.96 -11.80 1.42
C LYS A 1 42.99 -10.69 1.09
N GLY A 2 42.12 -10.89 0.10
CA GLY A 2 41.05 -9.93 -0.21
C GLY A 2 39.94 -9.97 0.83
N ILE A 3 39.14 -8.91 0.89
CA ILE A 3 37.90 -8.85 1.66
C ILE A 3 36.79 -9.29 0.70
N SER A 4 35.95 -10.24 1.11
CA SER A 4 34.75 -10.64 0.37
C SER A 4 33.51 -10.23 1.15
N ALA A 5 32.44 -9.93 0.42
CA ALA A 5 31.15 -9.64 1.01
C ALA A 5 30.45 -10.91 1.50
N ASP A 6 29.65 -10.80 2.57
CA ASP A 6 28.90 -11.90 3.16
C ASP A 6 27.53 -12.14 2.47
N PHE A 7 27.17 -11.28 1.50
CA PHE A 7 25.91 -11.37 0.75
C PHE A 7 26.09 -10.88 -0.71
N ASN A 8 25.17 -11.26 -1.57
CA ASN A 8 25.12 -10.79 -2.95
C ASN A 8 24.58 -9.36 -3.00
N GLY A 9 25.18 -8.53 -3.84
CA GLY A 9 24.74 -7.14 -3.94
C GLY A 9 25.47 -6.36 -5.02
N VAL A 10 25.11 -5.08 -5.12
CA VAL A 10 25.71 -4.12 -6.04
C VAL A 10 26.49 -3.08 -5.25
N ILE A 11 27.69 -2.76 -5.70
CA ILE A 11 28.47 -1.66 -5.13
C ILE A 11 27.82 -0.36 -5.60
N SER A 12 27.20 0.36 -4.67
CA SER A 12 26.51 1.63 -4.95
C SER A 12 27.44 2.83 -4.86
N LYS A 13 28.55 2.70 -4.11
CA LYS A 13 29.54 3.76 -3.94
C LYS A 13 30.92 3.15 -3.74
N SER A 14 31.91 3.69 -4.40
CA SER A 14 33.32 3.45 -4.11
C SER A 14 33.97 4.73 -3.60
N ALA A 15 34.51 4.69 -2.40
CA ALA A 15 35.14 5.85 -1.75
C ALA A 15 36.68 5.85 -1.94
N VAL A 16 37.24 4.83 -2.59
CA VAL A 16 38.68 4.68 -2.77
C VAL A 16 39.05 4.47 -4.23
N GLN A 17 40.25 4.91 -4.58
CA GLN A 17 40.88 4.65 -5.89
C GLN A 17 41.98 3.64 -5.74
N GLN A 18 42.33 2.96 -6.83
CA GLN A 18 43.44 2.02 -6.86
C GLN A 18 44.75 2.72 -6.48
N GLY A 19 45.47 2.14 -5.54
CA GLY A 19 46.72 2.69 -5.03
C GLY A 19 46.60 3.68 -3.88
N ALA A 20 45.37 4.03 -3.49
CA ALA A 20 45.14 4.89 -2.32
C ALA A 20 45.44 4.14 -1.02
N ALA A 21 46.00 4.84 -0.03
CA ALA A 21 46.18 4.30 1.31
C ALA A 21 44.85 4.17 2.04
N ALA A 22 44.54 2.98 2.53
CA ALA A 22 43.39 2.72 3.37
C ALA A 22 43.80 2.69 4.84
N THR A 23 43.08 3.43 5.67
CA THR A 23 43.24 3.45 7.13
C THR A 23 42.10 2.71 7.82
N GLN A 24 42.34 2.20 9.01
CA GLN A 24 41.32 1.53 9.80
C GLN A 24 40.19 2.49 10.11
N GLY A 25 38.94 2.06 9.88
CA GLY A 25 37.71 2.87 10.07
C GLY A 25 37.32 3.69 8.83
N MET A 26 38.09 3.68 7.75
CA MET A 26 37.73 4.37 6.51
C MET A 26 36.69 3.56 5.73
N GLU A 27 35.65 4.21 5.25
CA GLU A 27 34.70 3.61 4.30
C GLU A 27 35.41 3.39 2.95
N LEU A 28 35.40 2.18 2.47
CA LEU A 28 36.02 1.83 1.19
C LEU A 28 35.00 1.77 0.06
N PHE A 29 33.87 1.13 0.32
CA PHE A 29 32.74 1.02 -0.60
C PHE A 29 31.45 0.73 0.17
N THR A 30 30.33 1.02 -0.46
CA THR A 30 29.00 0.66 0.05
C THR A 30 28.41 -0.43 -0.83
N LEU A 31 28.06 -1.57 -0.23
CA LEU A 31 27.41 -2.69 -0.88
C LEU A 31 25.93 -2.71 -0.51
N GLN A 32 25.05 -2.71 -1.50
CA GLN A 32 23.60 -2.82 -1.30
C GLN A 32 23.15 -4.24 -1.63
N ASN A 33 22.31 -4.80 -0.75
CA ASN A 33 21.76 -6.13 -0.93
C ASN A 33 20.63 -6.09 -1.97
N THR A 34 20.74 -6.93 -3.01
CA THR A 34 19.75 -7.05 -4.08
C THR A 34 18.79 -8.22 -3.90
N ASP A 35 19.02 -9.09 -2.91
CA ASP A 35 18.13 -10.21 -2.59
C ASP A 35 16.97 -9.76 -1.68
N LYS A 36 17.13 -8.61 -1.01
CA LYS A 36 16.11 -8.01 -0.12
C LYS A 36 15.92 -6.56 -0.52
N VAL A 37 14.89 -6.32 -1.29
CA VAL A 37 14.52 -4.98 -1.78
C VAL A 37 13.22 -4.55 -1.12
N SER A 38 13.15 -3.29 -0.73
CA SER A 38 11.97 -2.69 -0.15
C SER A 38 11.70 -1.30 -0.72
N VAL A 39 10.48 -0.85 -0.58
CA VAL A 39 10.03 0.50 -0.94
C VAL A 39 9.62 1.22 0.34
N ASP A 40 10.22 2.37 0.58
CA ASP A 40 9.78 3.25 1.66
C ASP A 40 8.67 4.17 1.15
N ILE A 41 7.57 4.21 1.87
CA ILE A 41 6.39 5.00 1.55
C ILE A 41 6.06 5.96 2.69
N ASN A 42 5.38 7.03 2.35
CA ASN A 42 4.86 7.98 3.32
C ASN A 42 3.33 7.92 3.33
N VAL A 43 2.77 7.55 4.47
CA VAL A 43 1.34 7.44 4.71
C VAL A 43 0.85 8.72 5.39
N SER A 44 -0.31 9.23 4.96
CA SER A 44 -0.89 10.42 5.56
C SER A 44 -1.43 10.14 6.97
N LYS A 45 -1.53 11.19 7.80
CA LYS A 45 -2.15 11.09 9.13
C LYS A 45 -3.62 10.66 9.12
N TYR A 46 -4.27 10.66 7.97
CA TYR A 46 -5.68 10.26 7.84
C TYR A 46 -5.85 8.78 7.47
N ASP A 47 -4.76 8.13 7.05
CA ASP A 47 -4.80 6.75 6.54
C ASP A 47 -3.90 5.80 7.34
N TYR A 48 -3.12 6.30 8.30
CA TYR A 48 -2.14 5.49 9.03
C TYR A 48 -2.78 4.36 9.85
N ASP A 49 -3.99 4.56 10.36
CA ASP A 49 -4.76 3.59 11.13
C ASP A 49 -5.24 2.40 10.30
N LYS A 50 -5.35 2.60 8.98
CA LYS A 50 -5.72 1.56 8.01
C LYS A 50 -4.54 0.70 7.57
N VAL A 51 -3.31 1.19 7.74
CA VAL A 51 -2.09 0.47 7.33
C VAL A 51 -1.55 -0.32 8.52
N LYS A 52 -1.35 -1.62 8.31
CA LYS A 52 -0.84 -2.56 9.33
C LYS A 52 0.28 -3.42 8.75
N GLU A 53 1.21 -3.83 9.59
CA GLU A 53 2.25 -4.79 9.20
C GLU A 53 1.60 -6.11 8.76
N GLY A 54 2.19 -6.72 7.74
CA GLY A 54 1.69 -7.96 7.14
C GLY A 54 0.67 -7.79 6.00
N GLN A 55 0.12 -6.59 5.79
CA GLN A 55 -0.80 -6.35 4.67
C GLN A 55 -0.10 -6.53 3.33
N ASN A 56 -0.82 -7.14 2.38
CA ASN A 56 -0.34 -7.32 1.02
C ASN A 56 -0.33 -6.00 0.27
N ALA A 57 0.61 -5.87 -0.65
CA ALA A 57 0.74 -4.69 -1.50
C ALA A 57 1.14 -5.06 -2.93
N ASP A 58 0.60 -4.34 -3.91
CA ASP A 58 1.09 -4.33 -5.28
C ASP A 58 2.07 -3.17 -5.44
N ILE A 59 3.22 -3.45 -6.02
CA ILE A 59 4.30 -2.50 -6.22
C ILE A 59 4.56 -2.40 -7.71
N THR A 60 4.51 -1.19 -8.25
CA THR A 60 4.81 -0.93 -9.67
C THR A 60 6.06 -0.06 -9.75
N ILE A 61 7.08 -0.56 -10.44
CA ILE A 61 8.35 0.12 -10.71
C ILE A 61 8.51 0.21 -12.23
N GLY A 62 8.41 1.41 -12.79
CA GLY A 62 8.29 1.58 -14.24
C GLY A 62 7.06 0.82 -14.77
N ASP A 63 7.28 -0.11 -15.70
CA ASP A 63 6.22 -0.94 -16.30
C ASP A 63 6.08 -2.32 -15.61
N LYS A 64 6.94 -2.64 -14.64
CA LYS A 64 6.95 -3.93 -13.96
C LYS A 64 6.11 -3.90 -12.69
N LYS A 65 5.41 -5.01 -12.45
CA LYS A 65 4.58 -5.22 -11.26
C LYS A 65 5.19 -6.31 -10.38
N TYR A 66 5.24 -6.01 -9.09
CA TYR A 66 5.72 -6.91 -8.04
C TYR A 66 4.65 -7.00 -6.96
N THR A 67 4.70 -8.09 -6.21
CA THR A 67 3.94 -8.26 -4.97
C THR A 67 4.84 -8.08 -3.77
N GLY A 68 4.25 -7.67 -2.68
CA GLY A 68 4.99 -7.48 -1.43
C GLY A 68 4.09 -7.34 -0.24
N LYS A 69 4.70 -7.04 0.90
CA LYS A 69 3.98 -6.84 2.16
C LYS A 69 4.54 -5.66 2.93
N VAL A 70 3.67 -5.02 3.70
CA VAL A 70 4.11 -4.04 4.69
C VAL A 70 4.93 -4.76 5.76
N THR A 71 6.20 -4.43 5.87
CA THR A 71 7.15 -5.09 6.79
C THR A 71 7.41 -4.27 8.04
N LYS A 72 7.22 -2.95 7.96
CA LYS A 72 7.46 -2.05 9.08
C LYS A 72 6.64 -0.78 8.94
N ILE A 73 6.16 -0.28 10.07
CA ILE A 73 5.51 1.04 10.18
C ILE A 73 6.25 1.83 11.25
N SER A 74 6.61 3.08 10.94
CA SER A 74 7.20 3.98 11.91
C SER A 74 6.14 4.45 12.91
N HIS A 75 6.46 4.42 14.19
CA HIS A 75 5.62 5.05 15.23
C HIS A 75 5.97 6.54 15.46
N ILE A 76 6.86 7.08 14.64
CA ILE A 76 7.27 8.47 14.70
C ILE A 76 6.79 9.17 13.43
N ALA A 77 5.94 10.16 13.59
CA ALA A 77 5.50 11.01 12.50
C ALA A 77 6.57 12.07 12.18
N THR A 78 6.76 12.35 10.91
CA THR A 78 7.65 13.40 10.40
C THR A 78 6.81 14.43 9.65
N THR A 79 7.27 15.67 9.65
CA THR A 79 6.62 16.75 8.89
C THR A 79 7.46 17.04 7.66
N ASN A 80 6.82 17.02 6.48
CA ASN A 80 7.50 17.40 5.24
C ASN A 80 7.62 18.93 5.11
N GLU A 81 8.34 19.39 4.09
CA GLU A 81 8.56 20.82 3.82
C GLU A 81 7.25 21.60 3.58
N LYS A 82 6.17 20.93 3.22
CA LYS A 82 4.82 21.50 3.00
C LYS A 82 3.97 21.53 4.28
N GLY A 83 4.53 21.15 5.43
CA GLY A 83 3.83 21.12 6.72
C GLY A 83 2.88 19.92 6.92
N SER A 84 2.90 18.94 6.01
CA SER A 84 2.07 17.74 6.15
C SER A 84 2.74 16.72 7.08
N THR A 85 1.99 16.19 8.03
CA THR A 85 2.44 15.12 8.91
C THR A 85 2.31 13.79 8.20
N LEU A 86 3.40 13.06 8.10
CA LEU A 86 3.54 11.77 7.40
C LEU A 86 4.12 10.72 8.35
N ILE A 87 3.71 9.49 8.14
CA ILE A 87 4.22 8.31 8.84
C ILE A 87 4.90 7.43 7.81
N SER A 88 6.17 7.12 8.02
CA SER A 88 6.91 6.26 7.11
C SER A 88 6.56 4.80 7.33
N ALA A 89 6.36 4.07 6.24
CA ALA A 89 6.22 2.62 6.25
C ALA A 89 7.12 2.01 5.18
N THR A 90 7.55 0.77 5.41
CA THR A 90 8.42 0.01 4.52
C THR A 90 7.64 -1.19 3.98
N VAL A 91 7.64 -1.34 2.66
CA VAL A 91 7.01 -2.47 1.95
C VAL A 91 8.10 -3.32 1.32
N GLY A 92 8.24 -4.55 1.79
CA GLY A 92 9.19 -5.51 1.23
C GLY A 92 8.66 -6.13 -0.05
N ILE A 93 9.53 -6.35 -1.03
CA ILE A 93 9.20 -7.05 -2.29
C ILE A 93 9.43 -8.55 -2.07
N ASP A 94 8.42 -9.39 -2.37
CA ASP A 94 8.49 -10.83 -2.11
C ASP A 94 9.55 -11.53 -2.96
N LYS A 95 9.66 -11.16 -4.24
CA LYS A 95 10.59 -11.77 -5.20
C LYS A 95 11.23 -10.68 -6.04
N PRO A 96 12.25 -9.99 -5.51
CA PRO A 96 12.96 -9.00 -6.29
C PRO A 96 13.76 -9.68 -7.41
N ASP A 97 13.81 -9.05 -8.56
CA ASP A 97 14.63 -9.48 -9.69
C ASP A 97 15.82 -8.54 -9.92
N LYS A 98 16.71 -8.94 -10.83
CA LYS A 98 17.94 -8.17 -11.14
C LYS A 98 17.66 -6.89 -11.94
N ASP A 99 16.44 -6.71 -12.40
CA ASP A 99 16.06 -5.56 -13.23
C ASP A 99 15.51 -4.40 -12.37
N ILE A 100 15.44 -4.57 -11.06
CA ILE A 100 15.07 -3.51 -10.13
C ILE A 100 16.25 -2.57 -9.93
N PHE A 101 16.08 -1.33 -10.36
CA PHE A 101 17.03 -0.27 -10.06
C PHE A 101 16.74 0.31 -8.68
N LEU A 102 17.75 0.33 -7.82
CA LEU A 102 17.63 0.92 -6.49
C LEU A 102 17.63 2.45 -6.58
N GLY A 103 16.79 3.10 -5.77
CA GLY A 103 16.67 4.55 -5.73
C GLY A 103 15.73 5.17 -6.77
N VAL A 104 14.93 4.36 -7.45
CA VAL A 104 13.87 4.84 -8.35
C VAL A 104 12.52 4.92 -7.63
N ASP A 105 11.63 5.74 -8.16
CA ASP A 105 10.27 5.86 -7.65
C ASP A 105 9.44 4.61 -7.93
N ALA A 106 8.59 4.25 -6.97
CA ALA A 106 7.67 3.15 -7.06
C ALA A 106 6.25 3.57 -6.68
N LYS A 107 5.25 3.04 -7.38
CA LYS A 107 3.85 3.17 -7.00
C LYS A 107 3.44 1.95 -6.18
N VAL A 108 2.93 2.18 -4.97
CA VAL A 108 2.51 1.11 -4.05
C VAL A 108 1.01 1.22 -3.81
N LYS A 109 0.29 0.10 -3.96
CA LYS A 109 -1.11 -0.05 -3.60
C LYS A 109 -1.21 -1.08 -2.48
N ILE A 110 -1.52 -0.63 -1.27
CA ILE A 110 -1.70 -1.49 -0.09
C ILE A 110 -3.17 -1.91 -0.02
N TYR A 111 -3.40 -3.18 0.26
CA TYR A 111 -4.72 -3.73 0.52
C TYR A 111 -4.99 -3.64 2.03
N ALA A 112 -5.56 -2.51 2.46
CA ALA A 112 -5.75 -2.20 3.86
C ALA A 112 -6.74 -3.14 4.55
N GLU A 113 -7.81 -3.52 3.83
CA GLU A 113 -8.84 -4.43 4.30
C GLU A 113 -9.30 -5.32 3.15
N LYS A 114 -9.73 -6.54 3.47
CA LYS A 114 -10.31 -7.49 2.53
C LYS A 114 -11.54 -8.12 3.17
N ALA A 115 -12.67 -7.99 2.52
CA ALA A 115 -13.87 -8.75 2.84
C ALA A 115 -14.07 -9.81 1.75
N GLU A 116 -14.34 -11.05 2.16
CA GLU A 116 -14.64 -12.17 1.26
C GLU A 116 -16.08 -12.61 1.52
N ASP A 117 -16.77 -13.04 0.46
CA ASP A 117 -18.16 -13.51 0.52
C ASP A 117 -19.15 -12.47 1.07
N VAL A 118 -18.95 -11.20 0.71
CA VAL A 118 -19.78 -10.08 1.17
C VAL A 118 -20.71 -9.57 0.07
N VAL A 119 -21.86 -9.01 0.49
CA VAL A 119 -22.74 -8.29 -0.42
C VAL A 119 -22.14 -6.92 -0.70
N THR A 120 -21.96 -6.58 -1.96
CA THR A 120 -21.44 -5.27 -2.37
C THR A 120 -22.41 -4.53 -3.25
N LEU A 121 -22.40 -3.20 -3.15
CA LEU A 121 -23.08 -2.28 -4.06
C LEU A 121 -22.06 -1.38 -4.76
N PRO A 122 -22.31 -0.98 -6.02
CA PRO A 122 -21.57 0.11 -6.63
C PRO A 122 -21.64 1.38 -5.75
N ALA A 123 -20.53 2.07 -5.57
CA ALA A 123 -20.48 3.26 -4.71
C ALA A 123 -21.51 4.33 -5.11
N GLY A 124 -21.79 4.46 -6.42
CA GLY A 124 -22.75 5.43 -6.95
C GLY A 124 -24.22 5.18 -6.60
N VAL A 125 -24.61 3.99 -6.08
CA VAL A 125 -26.00 3.71 -5.66
C VAL A 125 -26.20 3.83 -4.15
N VAL A 126 -25.14 4.05 -3.39
CA VAL A 126 -25.18 4.27 -1.95
C VAL A 126 -25.32 5.75 -1.67
N ASN A 127 -26.37 6.13 -0.98
CA ASN A 127 -26.65 7.50 -0.58
C ASN A 127 -26.41 7.67 0.92
N ILE A 128 -25.93 8.84 1.33
CA ILE A 128 -25.72 9.20 2.73
C ILE A 128 -26.75 10.27 3.12
N GLY A 129 -27.58 9.95 4.08
CA GLY A 129 -28.57 10.86 4.66
C GLY A 129 -28.22 11.27 6.08
N LYS A 130 -29.13 12.05 6.72
CA LYS A 130 -28.97 12.47 8.12
C LYS A 130 -28.99 11.30 9.10
N ASP A 131 -29.73 10.24 8.76
CA ASP A 131 -29.99 9.09 9.63
C ASP A 131 -29.09 7.88 9.28
N GLY A 132 -28.18 8.01 8.31
CA GLY A 132 -27.28 6.94 7.88
C GLY A 132 -27.26 6.72 6.37
N SER A 133 -26.72 5.58 5.95
CA SER A 133 -26.64 5.18 4.55
C SER A 133 -27.90 4.50 4.09
N PHE A 134 -28.29 4.73 2.83
CA PHE A 134 -29.44 4.09 2.21
C PHE A 134 -29.25 3.89 0.70
N CYS A 135 -30.04 2.99 0.12
CA CYS A 135 -30.16 2.84 -1.32
C CYS A 135 -31.62 2.77 -1.76
N TYR A 136 -31.88 2.86 -3.05
CA TYR A 136 -33.21 2.65 -3.60
C TYR A 136 -33.34 1.27 -4.20
N VAL A 137 -34.35 0.52 -3.81
CA VAL A 137 -34.65 -0.83 -4.30
C VAL A 137 -36.03 -0.84 -4.99
N LEU A 138 -36.16 -1.68 -6.02
CA LEU A 138 -37.44 -1.95 -6.64
C LEU A 138 -38.08 -3.15 -5.94
N LYS A 139 -39.18 -2.91 -5.21
CA LYS A 139 -39.95 -3.94 -4.54
C LYS A 139 -41.40 -3.89 -5.05
N ASP A 140 -41.84 -5.01 -5.64
CA ASP A 140 -43.21 -5.13 -6.19
C ASP A 140 -43.59 -4.02 -7.19
N GLY A 141 -42.60 -3.57 -7.99
CA GLY A 141 -42.80 -2.49 -8.97
C GLY A 141 -42.75 -1.07 -8.37
N VAL A 142 -42.51 -0.92 -7.07
CA VAL A 142 -42.44 0.37 -6.37
C VAL A 142 -41.03 0.66 -5.91
N ILE A 143 -40.55 1.89 -6.19
CA ILE A 143 -39.26 2.37 -5.69
C ILE A 143 -39.38 2.64 -4.20
N THR A 144 -38.57 1.98 -3.41
CA THR A 144 -38.57 2.08 -1.96
C THR A 144 -37.18 2.45 -1.45
N LYS A 145 -37.10 3.42 -0.53
CA LYS A 145 -35.89 3.73 0.21
C LYS A 145 -35.62 2.58 1.18
N GLN A 146 -34.42 2.02 1.11
CA GLN A 146 -33.93 0.96 2.00
C GLN A 146 -32.73 1.45 2.75
N ASP A 147 -32.83 1.53 4.08
CA ASP A 147 -31.71 1.85 4.93
C ASP A 147 -30.74 0.66 4.96
N ILE A 148 -29.45 0.95 4.93
CA ILE A 148 -28.37 -0.03 4.86
C ILE A 148 -27.27 0.31 5.85
N THR A 149 -26.57 -0.72 6.31
CA THR A 149 -25.32 -0.56 7.05
C THR A 149 -24.16 -0.91 6.12
N THR A 150 -23.21 0.01 6.02
CA THR A 150 -22.04 -0.14 5.16
C THR A 150 -20.84 -0.62 5.96
N GLY A 151 -20.01 -1.46 5.34
CA GLY A 151 -18.73 -1.90 5.84
C GLY A 151 -17.57 -1.24 5.07
N ILE A 152 -16.65 -2.06 4.55
CA ILE A 152 -15.48 -1.61 3.79
C ILE A 152 -15.92 -0.98 2.48
N SER A 153 -15.28 0.13 2.10
CA SER A 153 -15.52 0.79 0.82
C SER A 153 -14.25 0.89 -0.01
N SER A 154 -14.39 0.71 -1.31
CA SER A 154 -13.39 0.99 -2.33
C SER A 154 -13.84 2.17 -3.20
N GLU A 155 -13.05 2.52 -4.22
CA GLU A 155 -13.40 3.56 -5.19
C GLU A 155 -14.71 3.22 -5.95
N ASP A 156 -14.90 1.92 -6.28
CA ASP A 156 -16.01 1.46 -7.13
C ASP A 156 -17.14 0.79 -6.36
N SER A 157 -16.90 0.27 -5.15
CA SER A 157 -17.83 -0.62 -4.44
C SER A 157 -17.81 -0.38 -2.93
N VAL A 158 -18.97 -0.59 -2.32
CA VAL A 158 -19.19 -0.50 -0.87
C VAL A 158 -19.75 -1.83 -0.38
N GLU A 159 -19.15 -2.41 0.65
CA GLU A 159 -19.69 -3.56 1.36
C GLU A 159 -20.97 -3.17 2.10
N ILE A 160 -21.96 -4.06 2.07
CA ILE A 160 -23.19 -3.92 2.84
C ILE A 160 -23.23 -5.04 3.88
N THR A 161 -23.18 -4.63 5.13
CA THR A 161 -23.20 -5.54 6.27
C THR A 161 -24.60 -5.84 6.76
N ASP A 162 -25.56 -4.94 6.50
CA ASP A 162 -26.97 -5.14 6.84
C ASP A 162 -27.88 -4.29 5.96
N GLY A 163 -29.17 -4.66 5.88
CA GLY A 163 -30.24 -3.90 5.22
C GLY A 163 -30.69 -4.47 3.88
N ILE A 164 -29.83 -5.20 3.13
CA ILE A 164 -30.20 -5.85 1.87
C ILE A 164 -29.62 -7.26 1.75
N LYS A 165 -30.24 -8.07 0.88
CA LYS A 165 -29.75 -9.41 0.53
C LYS A 165 -29.41 -9.48 -0.94
N ALA A 166 -28.51 -10.39 -1.30
CA ALA A 166 -28.18 -10.65 -2.70
C ALA A 166 -29.44 -11.00 -3.52
N GLY A 167 -29.53 -10.48 -4.75
CA GLY A 167 -30.63 -10.74 -5.69
C GLY A 167 -31.73 -9.67 -5.73
N LEU A 168 -31.64 -8.58 -4.95
CA LEU A 168 -32.54 -7.44 -5.05
C LEU A 168 -32.20 -6.57 -6.28
N SER A 169 -33.24 -6.08 -6.97
CA SER A 169 -33.07 -5.10 -8.06
C SER A 169 -32.85 -3.70 -7.49
N LEU A 170 -31.74 -3.11 -7.86
CA LEU A 170 -31.35 -1.76 -7.43
C LEU A 170 -31.65 -0.74 -8.50
N ILE A 171 -31.95 0.48 -8.09
CA ILE A 171 -32.17 1.60 -8.99
C ILE A 171 -31.07 2.63 -8.76
N HIS A 172 -30.44 3.02 -9.86
CA HIS A 172 -29.53 4.16 -9.91
C HIS A 172 -30.34 5.40 -10.28
N ILE A 173 -30.38 6.38 -9.39
CA ILE A 173 -31.02 7.68 -9.63
C ILE A 173 -29.93 8.74 -9.66
#